data_63165dcc9cec15ca26c331e95e6f4b3e
#
_entry.id   63165dcc9cec15ca26c331e95e6f4b3e
#
_cell.length_a   1.000
_cell.length_b   1.000
_cell.length_c   1.000
_cell.angle_alpha   90.00
_cell.angle_beta   90.00
_cell.angle_gamma   90.00
#
_symmetry.space_group_name_H-M   'P 1'
#
loop_
_entity.id
_entity.type
_entity.pdbx_description
1 polymer ?
#
loop_
_entity_poly.entity_id
_entity_poly.type
_entity_poly.pdbx_seq_one_letter_code
_entity_poly.pdbx_strand_id
1 'polypeptide(L)'
;MSQSEYTSILKCTPWLAKFLTRRGLKQPDHRPLYEYHATSEEYDELKWLLRSIGVPDGYKSDKGYAACFTLFCSEWYRRDYEREYGWAWEPIYKTIGISASSSEMGKIIPKGLDGYWGRPVRFYDTERRNFLGSLFSEGGLPFRLLKESNSRFQSMFSLILNQYDQAKYSNISTFALVHAAVEESSLPVVFKED
;
A
#
# COMPACT_ATOMS: atom_id res chain seq x y z
N MET A 1 -6.36 28.31 2.23
CA MET A 1 -7.03 27.19 2.92
C MET A 1 -8.23 27.76 3.64
N SER A 2 -9.43 27.25 3.36
CA SER A 2 -10.63 27.68 4.04
C SER A 2 -10.66 27.14 5.47
N GLN A 3 -11.45 27.77 6.37
CA GLN A 3 -11.62 27.31 7.74
C GLN A 3 -12.23 25.89 7.80
N SER A 4 -13.04 25.55 6.80
CA SER A 4 -13.62 24.21 6.60
C SER A 4 -12.56 23.14 6.29
N GLU A 5 -11.60 23.43 5.42
CA GLU A 5 -10.49 22.53 5.08
C GLU A 5 -9.59 22.27 6.27
N TYR A 6 -9.26 23.30 7.04
CA TYR A 6 -8.45 23.16 8.25
C TYR A 6 -9.12 22.25 9.29
N THR A 7 -10.43 22.44 9.52
CA THR A 7 -11.22 21.60 10.44
C THR A 7 -11.26 20.13 9.98
N SER A 8 -11.30 19.89 8.67
CA SER A 8 -11.32 18.54 8.11
C SER A 8 -9.97 17.83 8.22
N ILE A 9 -8.86 18.54 7.98
CA ILE A 9 -7.50 18.00 8.16
C ILE A 9 -7.27 17.56 9.62
N LEU A 10 -7.75 18.31 10.59
CA LEU A 10 -7.61 17.97 12.01
C LEU A 10 -8.27 16.63 12.38
N LYS A 11 -9.19 16.11 11.57
CA LYS A 11 -9.82 14.80 11.78
C LYS A 11 -8.88 13.62 11.44
N CYS A 12 -7.84 13.84 10.65
CA CYS A 12 -6.89 12.78 10.29
C CYS A 12 -6.13 12.22 11.50
N THR A 13 -5.61 13.09 12.36
CA THR A 13 -4.86 12.65 13.55
C THR A 13 -5.72 11.84 14.54
N PRO A 14 -6.93 12.27 14.92
CA PRO A 14 -7.83 11.45 15.75
C PRO A 14 -8.22 10.12 15.08
N TRP A 15 -8.44 10.12 13.78
CA TRP A 15 -8.75 8.88 13.06
C TRP A 15 -7.57 7.89 13.14
N LEU A 16 -6.34 8.35 12.90
CA LEU A 16 -5.14 7.53 13.01
C LEU A 16 -4.92 7.01 14.44
N ALA A 17 -5.14 7.84 15.45
CA ALA A 17 -5.04 7.42 16.84
C ALA A 17 -6.02 6.28 17.15
N LYS A 18 -7.28 6.40 16.70
CA LYS A 18 -8.29 5.34 16.82
C LYS A 18 -7.89 4.08 16.06
N PHE A 19 -7.39 4.24 14.83
CA PHE A 19 -6.91 3.14 13.98
C PHE A 19 -5.78 2.33 14.65
N LEU A 20 -4.78 3.01 15.21
CA LEU A 20 -3.68 2.38 15.92
C LEU A 20 -4.13 1.76 17.25
N THR A 21 -4.98 2.45 18.03
CA THR A 21 -5.49 1.95 19.31
C THR A 21 -6.26 0.63 19.14
N ARG A 22 -7.04 0.47 18.08
CA ARG A 22 -7.72 -0.79 17.75
C ARG A 22 -6.75 -1.97 17.56
N ARG A 23 -5.48 -1.69 17.28
CA ARG A 23 -4.38 -2.65 17.10
C ARG A 23 -3.47 -2.76 18.31
N GLY A 24 -3.87 -2.15 19.44
CA GLY A 24 -3.08 -2.13 20.67
C GLY A 24 -1.84 -1.23 20.59
N LEU A 25 -1.79 -0.32 19.61
CA LEU A 25 -0.64 0.55 19.37
C LEU A 25 -0.94 1.99 19.77
N LYS A 26 0.07 2.68 20.34
CA LYS A 26 0.03 4.12 20.61
C LYS A 26 0.62 4.95 19.46
N GLN A 27 1.54 4.35 18.72
CA GLN A 27 2.25 4.95 17.59
C GLN A 27 2.56 3.85 16.56
N PRO A 28 2.89 4.20 15.31
CA PRO A 28 3.37 3.24 14.33
C PRO A 28 4.60 2.46 14.84
N ASP A 29 4.67 1.18 14.52
CA ASP A 29 5.75 0.28 14.89
C ASP A 29 6.62 -0.13 13.70
N HIS A 30 6.55 0.65 12.63
CA HIS A 30 7.35 0.53 11.41
C HIS A 30 7.12 -0.74 10.57
N ARG A 31 6.04 -1.50 10.86
CA ARG A 31 5.64 -2.61 9.99
C ARG A 31 5.12 -2.09 8.65
N PRO A 32 5.17 -2.87 7.55
CA PRO A 32 4.52 -2.54 6.28
C PRO A 32 3.04 -2.19 6.46
N LEU A 33 2.51 -1.28 5.64
CA LEU A 33 1.14 -0.78 5.86
C LEU A 33 0.08 -1.88 5.74
N TYR A 34 0.28 -2.87 4.87
CA TYR A 34 -0.65 -3.99 4.75
C TYR A 34 -0.76 -4.84 6.03
N GLU A 35 0.27 -4.88 6.87
CA GLU A 35 0.27 -5.64 8.12
C GLU A 35 -0.56 -4.99 9.24
N TYR A 36 -0.99 -3.75 9.07
CA TYR A 36 -1.97 -3.16 9.97
C TYR A 36 -3.38 -3.71 9.74
N HIS A 37 -3.62 -4.45 8.65
CA HIS A 37 -4.89 -5.12 8.35
C HIS A 37 -6.09 -4.19 8.47
N ALA A 38 -6.10 -3.07 7.71
CA ALA A 38 -7.23 -2.18 7.66
C ALA A 38 -8.51 -2.93 7.27
N THR A 39 -9.60 -2.73 8.00
CA THR A 39 -10.89 -3.33 7.67
C THR A 39 -11.54 -2.63 6.49
N SER A 40 -12.61 -3.21 5.91
CA SER A 40 -13.34 -2.56 4.83
C SER A 40 -14.00 -1.27 5.28
N GLU A 41 -14.53 -1.25 6.51
CA GLU A 41 -15.13 -0.07 7.12
C GLU A 41 -14.09 1.04 7.33
N GLU A 42 -12.89 0.69 7.82
CA GLU A 42 -11.78 1.65 7.98
C GLU A 42 -11.30 2.20 6.63
N TYR A 43 -11.27 1.38 5.59
CA TYR A 43 -10.94 1.82 4.25
C TYR A 43 -11.98 2.80 3.69
N ASP A 44 -13.26 2.52 3.89
CA ASP A 44 -14.35 3.40 3.47
C ASP A 44 -14.38 4.70 4.29
N GLU A 45 -14.18 4.64 5.61
CA GLU A 45 -14.03 5.83 6.46
C GLU A 45 -12.89 6.73 5.95
N LEU A 46 -11.74 6.12 5.64
CA LEU A 46 -10.55 6.82 5.15
C LEU A 46 -10.79 7.47 3.79
N LYS A 47 -11.43 6.76 2.88
CA LYS A 47 -11.86 7.27 1.56
C LYS A 47 -12.75 8.50 1.69
N TRP A 48 -13.78 8.44 2.55
CA TRP A 48 -14.67 9.57 2.81
C TRP A 48 -13.95 10.74 3.44
N LEU A 49 -13.07 10.49 4.40
CA LEU A 49 -12.27 11.51 5.06
C LEU A 49 -11.40 12.26 4.04
N LEU A 50 -10.63 11.56 3.23
CA LEU A 50 -9.76 12.16 2.22
C LEU A 50 -10.55 12.93 1.16
N ARG A 51 -11.68 12.38 0.69
CA ARG A 51 -12.57 13.04 -0.25
C ARG A 51 -13.12 14.36 0.30
N SER A 52 -13.43 14.42 1.58
CA SER A 52 -13.95 15.64 2.22
C SER A 52 -12.89 16.75 2.37
N ILE A 53 -11.61 16.38 2.39
CA ILE A 53 -10.49 17.31 2.53
C ILE A 53 -9.99 17.80 1.17
N GLY A 54 -9.98 16.92 0.18
CA GLY A 54 -9.29 17.16 -1.09
C GLY A 54 -7.77 17.01 -0.96
N VAL A 55 -7.01 17.72 -1.79
CA VAL A 55 -5.55 17.79 -1.70
C VAL A 55 -5.15 19.11 -1.07
N PRO A 56 -4.70 19.10 0.18
CA PRO A 56 -4.21 20.32 0.81
C PRO A 56 -2.88 20.72 0.14
N ASP A 57 -2.61 22.01 0.12
CA ASP A 57 -1.33 22.57 -0.33
C ASP A 57 -0.17 21.78 0.32
N GLY A 58 0.72 21.23 -0.49
CA GLY A 58 1.81 20.36 -0.05
C GLY A 58 2.72 20.96 1.03
N TYR A 59 2.81 22.28 1.13
CA TYR A 59 3.53 22.98 2.19
C TYR A 59 2.80 22.99 3.52
N LYS A 60 1.48 22.94 3.47
CA LYS A 60 0.57 23.01 4.62
C LYS A 60 -0.01 21.64 4.96
N SER A 61 0.34 20.57 4.20
CA SER A 61 -0.19 19.25 4.47
C SER A 61 0.22 18.82 5.89
N ASP A 62 -0.78 18.54 6.70
CA ASP A 62 -0.61 17.98 8.02
C ASP A 62 0.02 16.59 7.93
N LYS A 63 0.84 16.23 8.91
CA LYS A 63 1.47 14.90 8.99
C LYS A 63 0.42 13.80 9.08
N GLY A 64 -0.69 14.06 9.77
CA GLY A 64 -1.81 13.14 9.87
C GLY A 64 -2.51 12.93 8.53
N TYR A 65 -2.71 13.99 7.73
CA TYR A 65 -3.25 13.86 6.38
C TYR A 65 -2.33 13.00 5.50
N ALA A 66 -1.04 13.29 5.49
CA ALA A 66 -0.06 12.53 4.71
C ALA A 66 -0.05 11.04 5.09
N ALA A 67 -0.15 10.73 6.38
CA ALA A 67 -0.25 9.36 6.88
C ALA A 67 -1.56 8.67 6.44
N CYS A 68 -2.69 9.34 6.53
CA CYS A 68 -3.97 8.85 6.04
C CYS A 68 -3.92 8.59 4.53
N PHE A 69 -3.34 9.52 3.77
CA PHE A 69 -3.26 9.41 2.32
C PHE A 69 -2.39 8.23 1.89
N THR A 70 -1.21 8.05 2.49
CA THR A 70 -0.32 6.92 2.17
C THR A 70 -0.94 5.58 2.54
N LEU A 71 -1.60 5.48 3.70
CA LEU A 71 -2.33 4.28 4.09
C LEU A 71 -3.46 3.99 3.10
N PHE A 72 -4.23 5.00 2.69
CA PHE A 72 -5.29 4.83 1.70
C PHE A 72 -4.75 4.33 0.36
N CYS A 73 -3.68 4.93 -0.16
CA CYS A 73 -3.10 4.52 -1.44
C CYS A 73 -2.59 3.07 -1.41
N SER A 74 -1.96 2.66 -0.32
CA SER A 74 -1.49 1.28 -0.12
C SER A 74 -2.65 0.28 -0.03
N GLU A 75 -3.72 0.63 0.71
CA GLU A 75 -4.93 -0.18 0.79
C GLU A 75 -5.70 -0.22 -0.53
N TRP A 76 -5.74 0.89 -1.26
CA TRP A 76 -6.32 0.95 -2.60
C TRP A 76 -5.61 -0.02 -3.55
N TYR A 77 -4.27 -0.01 -3.55
CA TYR A 77 -3.50 -0.97 -4.33
C TYR A 77 -3.87 -2.41 -3.97
N ARG A 78 -3.90 -2.72 -2.70
CA ARG A 78 -4.22 -4.06 -2.23
C ARG A 78 -5.62 -4.53 -2.63
N ARG A 79 -6.62 -3.64 -2.63
CA ARG A 79 -8.05 -3.96 -2.79
C ARG A 79 -8.59 -3.75 -4.19
N ASP A 80 -8.22 -2.63 -4.80
CA ASP A 80 -8.88 -2.08 -5.99
C ASP A 80 -7.99 -2.04 -7.23
N TYR A 81 -6.69 -2.29 -7.08
CA TYR A 81 -5.78 -2.26 -8.22
C TYR A 81 -6.12 -3.36 -9.24
N GLU A 82 -6.17 -2.95 -10.51
CA GLU A 82 -6.35 -3.81 -11.68
C GLU A 82 -5.17 -3.61 -12.64
N ARG A 83 -4.77 -4.67 -13.33
CA ARG A 83 -3.62 -4.65 -14.23
C ARG A 83 -3.70 -3.57 -15.31
N GLU A 84 -4.90 -3.24 -15.75
CA GLU A 84 -5.18 -2.25 -16.77
C GLU A 84 -4.79 -0.82 -16.36
N TYR A 85 -4.75 -0.55 -15.06
CA TYR A 85 -4.39 0.77 -14.52
C TYR A 85 -2.91 1.09 -14.67
N GLY A 86 -2.04 0.09 -14.79
CA GLY A 86 -0.60 0.29 -14.86
C GLY A 86 -0.08 1.11 -13.68
N TRP A 87 1.00 1.84 -13.91
CA TRP A 87 1.66 2.69 -12.91
C TRP A 87 1.15 4.14 -13.02
N ALA A 88 -0.13 4.36 -12.70
CA ALA A 88 -0.79 5.65 -12.84
C ALA A 88 -1.48 6.10 -11.55
N TRP A 89 -1.44 7.41 -11.29
CA TRP A 89 -2.13 8.03 -10.16
C TRP A 89 -3.63 8.23 -10.39
N GLU A 90 -4.03 8.35 -11.64
CA GLU A 90 -5.40 8.72 -12.02
C GLU A 90 -6.48 7.82 -11.42
N PRO A 91 -6.36 6.47 -11.41
CA PRO A 91 -7.36 5.61 -10.79
C PRO A 91 -7.52 5.86 -9.28
N ILE A 92 -6.40 6.12 -8.58
CA ILE A 92 -6.41 6.47 -7.15
C ILE A 92 -7.15 7.79 -6.94
N TYR A 93 -6.79 8.82 -7.72
CA TYR A 93 -7.41 10.15 -7.65
C TYR A 93 -8.90 10.09 -7.93
N LYS A 94 -9.32 9.34 -8.95
CA LYS A 94 -10.72 9.14 -9.30
C LYS A 94 -11.51 8.51 -8.13
N THR A 95 -10.91 7.58 -7.40
CA THR A 95 -11.56 6.90 -6.29
C THR A 95 -11.91 7.86 -5.15
N ILE A 96 -11.09 8.86 -4.87
CA ILE A 96 -11.32 9.83 -3.80
C ILE A 96 -11.74 11.21 -4.32
N GLY A 97 -11.89 11.37 -5.64
CA GLY A 97 -12.38 12.61 -6.25
C GLY A 97 -11.42 13.79 -6.10
N ILE A 98 -10.12 13.54 -6.20
CA ILE A 98 -9.07 14.57 -6.13
C ILE A 98 -8.29 14.66 -7.43
N SER A 99 -7.51 15.74 -7.56
CA SER A 99 -6.46 15.89 -8.56
C SER A 99 -5.24 16.48 -7.88
N ALA A 100 -4.08 15.94 -8.12
CA ALA A 100 -2.83 16.38 -7.50
C ALA A 100 -1.68 16.35 -8.49
N SER A 101 -0.78 17.32 -8.38
CA SER A 101 0.45 17.39 -9.15
C SER A 101 1.54 16.47 -8.59
N SER A 102 2.50 16.09 -9.42
CA SER A 102 3.68 15.34 -8.98
C SER A 102 4.46 16.08 -7.88
N SER A 103 4.45 17.42 -7.89
CA SER A 103 5.08 18.24 -6.86
C SER A 103 4.41 18.08 -5.50
N GLU A 104 3.08 17.99 -5.47
CA GLU A 104 2.31 17.77 -4.24
C GLU A 104 2.55 16.37 -3.71
N MET A 105 2.53 15.35 -4.58
CA MET A 105 2.85 13.98 -4.19
C MET A 105 4.27 13.85 -3.64
N GLY A 106 5.24 14.54 -4.26
CA GLY A 106 6.62 14.59 -3.79
C GLY A 106 6.80 15.13 -2.36
N LYS A 107 5.80 15.82 -1.82
CA LYS A 107 5.79 16.33 -0.45
C LYS A 107 4.95 15.48 0.49
N ILE A 108 3.80 15.01 0.02
CA ILE A 108 2.85 14.23 0.82
C ILE A 108 3.39 12.82 1.10
N ILE A 109 3.90 12.13 0.08
CA ILE A 109 4.31 10.72 0.24
C ILE A 109 5.48 10.54 1.20
N PRO A 110 6.60 11.27 1.09
CA PRO A 110 7.68 11.15 2.07
C PRO A 110 7.24 11.52 3.48
N LYS A 111 6.40 12.54 3.63
CA LYS A 111 5.87 12.96 4.94
C LYS A 111 4.99 11.87 5.57
N GLY A 112 4.22 11.15 4.79
CA GLY A 112 3.40 10.03 5.26
C GLY A 112 4.23 8.79 5.54
N LEU A 113 4.94 8.27 4.55
CA LEU A 113 5.70 7.03 4.71
C LEU A 113 6.83 7.18 5.72
N ASP A 114 7.83 8.01 5.43
CA ASP A 114 8.99 8.18 6.31
C ASP A 114 8.62 8.97 7.56
N GLY A 115 7.99 10.13 7.39
CA GLY A 115 7.71 11.05 8.48
C GLY A 115 6.72 10.54 9.54
N TYR A 116 5.74 9.69 9.19
CA TYR A 116 4.74 9.17 10.13
C TYR A 116 4.88 7.68 10.37
N TRP A 117 4.86 6.86 9.29
CA TRP A 117 4.88 5.40 9.39
C TRP A 117 6.28 4.82 9.64
N GLY A 118 7.35 5.62 9.46
CA GLY A 118 8.73 5.16 9.56
C GLY A 118 9.10 4.15 8.47
N ARG A 119 8.47 4.29 7.30
CA ARG A 119 8.68 3.40 6.15
C ARG A 119 9.58 4.05 5.11
N PRO A 120 10.49 3.29 4.49
CA PRO A 120 11.39 3.85 3.47
C PRO A 120 10.62 4.34 2.25
N VAL A 121 11.03 5.48 1.71
CA VAL A 121 10.58 5.96 0.40
C VAL A 121 11.54 5.41 -0.65
N ARG A 122 11.06 4.48 -1.46
CA ARG A 122 11.82 3.85 -2.54
C ARG A 122 11.55 4.53 -3.87
N PHE A 123 12.56 4.68 -4.68
CA PHE A 123 12.46 5.21 -6.03
C PHE A 123 12.79 4.09 -7.02
N TYR A 124 11.74 3.46 -7.56
CA TYR A 124 11.91 2.40 -8.58
C TYR A 124 12.20 2.96 -9.98
N ASP A 125 11.94 4.27 -10.17
CA ASP A 125 12.25 4.98 -11.41
C ASP A 125 12.83 6.36 -11.06
N THR A 126 14.11 6.52 -11.30
CA THR A 126 14.85 7.77 -11.02
C THR A 126 14.41 8.93 -11.90
N GLU A 127 13.83 8.66 -13.07
CA GLU A 127 13.37 9.69 -14.00
C GLU A 127 11.96 10.20 -13.71
N ARG A 128 11.11 9.35 -13.09
CA ARG A 128 9.71 9.64 -12.83
C ARG A 128 9.35 9.53 -11.35
N ARG A 129 9.74 10.44 -10.52
CA ARG A 129 9.42 10.48 -9.08
C ARG A 129 7.92 10.37 -8.78
N ASN A 130 7.30 9.25 -9.16
CA ASN A 130 5.86 9.07 -9.00
C ASN A 130 5.45 8.42 -7.67
N PHE A 131 6.41 7.85 -6.94
CA PHE A 131 6.22 7.22 -5.62
C PHE A 131 5.27 6.01 -5.57
N LEU A 132 4.64 5.63 -6.69
CA LEU A 132 3.68 4.52 -6.71
C LEU A 132 4.32 3.19 -6.28
N GLY A 133 5.57 2.96 -6.67
CA GLY A 133 6.31 1.76 -6.25
C GLY A 133 6.40 1.63 -4.74
N SER A 134 6.73 2.73 -4.02
CA SER A 134 6.75 2.73 -2.55
C SER A 134 5.39 2.39 -1.96
N LEU A 135 4.31 2.95 -2.50
CA LEU A 135 2.97 2.72 -1.99
C LEU A 135 2.47 1.31 -2.29
N PHE A 136 2.82 0.77 -3.45
CA PHE A 136 2.42 -0.56 -3.86
C PHE A 136 3.14 -1.63 -3.03
N SER A 137 4.44 -1.46 -2.76
CA SER A 137 5.17 -2.34 -1.85
C SER A 137 4.59 -2.31 -0.43
N GLU A 138 4.13 -1.15 0.04
CA GLU A 138 3.45 -1.03 1.33
C GLU A 138 2.02 -1.60 1.33
N GLY A 139 1.42 -1.82 0.17
CA GLY A 139 0.09 -2.43 0.02
C GLY A 139 0.11 -3.97 0.04
N GLY A 140 1.26 -4.58 -0.19
CA GLY A 140 1.39 -6.03 -0.29
C GLY A 140 0.73 -6.61 -1.57
N LEU A 141 0.18 -7.80 -1.50
CA LEU A 141 -0.39 -8.49 -2.65
C LEU A 141 -1.77 -7.91 -3.05
N PRO A 142 -1.97 -7.50 -4.30
CA PRO A 142 -3.24 -6.95 -4.77
C PRO A 142 -4.28 -8.05 -5.00
N PHE A 143 -5.38 -8.02 -4.26
CA PHE A 143 -6.39 -9.08 -4.22
C PHE A 143 -7.06 -9.35 -5.57
N ARG A 144 -7.29 -8.31 -6.39
CA ARG A 144 -7.91 -8.48 -7.71
C ARG A 144 -7.00 -9.21 -8.66
N LEU A 145 -5.70 -8.87 -8.68
CA LEU A 145 -4.72 -9.62 -9.47
C LEU A 145 -4.58 -11.07 -9.03
N LEU A 146 -4.66 -11.34 -7.73
CA LEU A 146 -4.68 -12.70 -7.21
C LEU A 146 -5.88 -13.48 -7.76
N LYS A 147 -7.06 -12.86 -7.80
CA LYS A 147 -8.28 -13.48 -8.34
C LYS A 147 -8.18 -13.75 -9.84
N GLU A 148 -7.66 -12.80 -10.60
CA GLU A 148 -7.45 -12.93 -12.06
C GLU A 148 -6.39 -13.98 -12.41
N SER A 149 -5.37 -14.07 -11.58
CA SER A 149 -4.24 -14.99 -11.75
C SER A 149 -4.44 -16.33 -11.02
N ASN A 150 -5.68 -16.69 -10.66
CA ASN A 150 -5.97 -17.84 -9.80
C ASN A 150 -5.29 -19.14 -10.27
N SER A 151 -5.30 -19.44 -11.59
CA SER A 151 -4.63 -20.64 -12.13
C SER A 151 -3.10 -20.60 -11.95
N ARG A 152 -2.48 -19.42 -12.04
CA ARG A 152 -1.03 -19.25 -11.86
C ARG A 152 -0.63 -19.38 -10.39
N PHE A 153 -1.44 -18.84 -9.48
CA PHE A 153 -1.24 -19.02 -8.04
C PHE A 153 -1.48 -20.47 -7.62
N GLN A 154 -2.51 -21.13 -8.16
CA GLN A 154 -2.73 -22.57 -7.92
C GLN A 154 -1.52 -23.38 -8.38
N SER A 155 -0.96 -23.08 -9.55
CA SER A 155 0.26 -23.74 -10.04
C SER A 155 1.45 -23.50 -9.12
N MET A 156 1.63 -22.26 -8.64
CA MET A 156 2.68 -21.92 -7.68
C MET A 156 2.50 -22.68 -6.36
N PHE A 157 1.30 -22.70 -5.79
CA PHE A 157 1.02 -23.44 -4.57
C PHE A 157 1.25 -24.93 -4.74
N SER A 158 0.88 -25.50 -5.90
CA SER A 158 1.16 -26.90 -6.22
C SER A 158 2.66 -27.18 -6.31
N LEU A 159 3.43 -26.26 -6.89
CA LEU A 159 4.90 -26.36 -6.91
C LEU A 159 5.49 -26.31 -5.50
N ILE A 160 5.03 -25.37 -4.66
CA ILE A 160 5.48 -25.27 -3.26
C ILE A 160 5.18 -26.57 -2.50
N LEU A 161 3.98 -27.12 -2.63
CA LEU A 161 3.58 -28.35 -1.96
C LEU A 161 4.40 -29.53 -2.44
N ASN A 162 4.60 -29.67 -3.75
CA ASN A 162 5.43 -30.75 -4.32
C ASN A 162 6.88 -30.66 -3.85
N GLN A 163 7.45 -29.48 -3.85
CA GLN A 163 8.83 -29.25 -3.38
C GLN A 163 8.93 -29.45 -1.87
N TYR A 164 7.91 -29.06 -1.10
CA TYR A 164 7.87 -29.29 0.35
C TYR A 164 7.87 -30.81 0.68
N ASP A 165 7.10 -31.60 -0.04
CA ASP A 165 7.08 -33.04 0.12
C ASP A 165 8.43 -33.68 -0.22
N GLN A 166 9.10 -33.17 -1.27
CA GLN A 166 10.47 -33.63 -1.61
C GLN A 166 11.50 -33.18 -0.58
N ALA A 167 11.35 -31.98 -0.03
CA ALA A 167 12.25 -31.38 0.95
C ALA A 167 12.17 -32.06 2.34
N LYS A 168 11.09 -32.75 2.64
CA LYS A 168 11.00 -33.61 3.85
C LYS A 168 12.16 -34.58 3.97
N TYR A 169 12.83 -34.90 2.87
CA TYR A 169 13.95 -35.83 2.77
C TYR A 169 15.29 -35.12 2.51
N SER A 170 15.30 -33.79 2.42
CA SER A 170 16.50 -32.98 2.20
C SER A 170 16.51 -31.79 3.15
N ASN A 171 17.65 -31.43 3.71
CA ASN A 171 17.83 -30.33 4.66
C ASN A 171 17.70 -28.94 3.98
N ILE A 172 16.72 -28.75 3.09
CA ILE A 172 16.47 -27.49 2.41
C ILE A 172 15.57 -26.63 3.31
N SER A 173 15.93 -25.36 3.50
CA SER A 173 15.10 -24.45 4.30
C SER A 173 13.77 -24.15 3.61
N THR A 174 12.70 -23.96 4.37
CA THR A 174 11.38 -23.58 3.84
C THR A 174 11.45 -22.30 3.01
N PHE A 175 12.30 -21.34 3.41
CA PHE A 175 12.54 -20.12 2.65
C PHE A 175 13.09 -20.40 1.25
N ALA A 176 14.13 -21.24 1.15
CA ALA A 176 14.73 -21.60 -0.14
C ALA A 176 13.74 -22.31 -1.07
N LEU A 177 12.83 -23.12 -0.51
CA LEU A 177 11.78 -23.78 -1.27
C LEU A 177 10.74 -22.80 -1.82
N VAL A 178 10.26 -21.88 -0.97
CA VAL A 178 9.29 -20.86 -1.39
C VAL A 178 9.91 -19.94 -2.44
N HIS A 179 11.15 -19.52 -2.22
CA HIS A 179 11.88 -18.67 -3.18
C HIS A 179 12.02 -19.36 -4.55
N ALA A 180 12.48 -20.62 -4.57
CA ALA A 180 12.61 -21.38 -5.81
C ALA A 180 11.24 -21.55 -6.52
N ALA A 181 10.18 -21.85 -5.78
CA ALA A 181 8.84 -22.01 -6.34
C ALA A 181 8.29 -20.68 -6.91
N VAL A 182 8.58 -19.55 -6.28
CA VAL A 182 8.21 -18.22 -6.79
C VAL A 182 8.98 -17.93 -8.08
N GLU A 183 10.29 -18.13 -8.11
CA GLU A 183 11.13 -17.90 -9.29
C GLU A 183 10.72 -18.79 -10.48
N GLU A 184 10.45 -20.07 -10.25
CA GLU A 184 10.02 -21.03 -11.29
C GLU A 184 8.58 -20.82 -11.73
N SER A 185 7.79 -20.07 -10.97
CA SER A 185 6.38 -19.85 -11.25
C SER A 185 6.16 -18.96 -12.46
N SER A 186 4.98 -19.08 -13.07
CA SER A 186 4.51 -18.18 -14.13
C SER A 186 3.91 -16.88 -13.58
N LEU A 187 4.20 -16.53 -12.33
CA LEU A 187 3.76 -15.27 -11.74
C LEU A 187 4.35 -14.06 -12.47
N PRO A 188 3.59 -12.96 -12.56
CA PRO A 188 4.12 -11.69 -13.05
C PRO A 188 5.34 -11.25 -12.24
N VAL A 189 6.30 -10.59 -12.91
CA VAL A 189 7.57 -10.13 -12.31
C VAL A 189 7.35 -9.31 -11.03
N VAL A 190 6.32 -8.49 -10.99
CA VAL A 190 5.94 -7.69 -9.81
C VAL A 190 5.79 -8.50 -8.51
N PHE A 191 5.54 -9.80 -8.59
CA PHE A 191 5.47 -10.70 -7.44
C PHE A 191 6.77 -11.43 -7.13
N LYS A 192 7.80 -11.25 -7.96
CA LYS A 192 9.09 -11.93 -7.83
C LYS A 192 10.21 -11.02 -7.33
N GLU A 193 10.00 -9.70 -7.38
CA GLU A 193 11.04 -8.68 -7.10
C GLU A 193 11.11 -8.24 -5.63
N ASP A 194 10.31 -8.81 -4.71
CA ASP A 194 10.35 -8.59 -3.26
C ASP A 194 10.90 -9.83 -2.54
#